data_35df488b0f7c3f8132f501e6dd7ad0e6
#
_entry.id   35df488b0f7c3f8132f501e6dd7ad0e6
#
_cell.length_a   1.000
_cell.length_b   1.000
_cell.length_c   1.000
_cell.angle_alpha   90.00
_cell.angle_beta   90.00
_cell.angle_gamma   90.00
#
_symmetry.space_group_name_H-M   'P 1'
#
loop_
_entity.id
_entity.type
_entity.pdbx_description
1 polymer ?
#
loop_
_entity_poly.entity_id
_entity_poly.type
_entity_poly.pdbx_seq_one_letter_code
_entity_poly.pdbx_strand_id
1 'polypeptide(L)'
;MDQQQTKTRGVADIVFLIDVSGSMAPAIDALKANIGTFVESLSKGDANNVSPVRDWRAKAVGYRDFEADTEPFIDNPFVNDVEALRTQLAGLQAEGGDDEPESLLDALFKVANMGQTDKGAQSLDPAKWRYRSDAARVVVVFTDASFKPAMSIPEARGGGIQDVTNAVINNRIILSLFAPDMPGYDELSQIDKSEWEAISYPGLDPQQALVKFTSDQTNFKNTLRQLAASVSKSAETIAL
;
A
#
# COMPACT_ATOMS: atom_id res chain seq x y z
N MET A 1 31.71 -12.66 -21.03
CA MET A 1 31.59 -13.03 -19.59
C MET A 1 30.30 -12.42 -19.10
N ASP A 2 29.23 -13.21 -19.13
CA ASP A 2 27.93 -12.80 -18.66
C ASP A 2 27.99 -12.63 -17.14
N GLN A 3 27.92 -11.39 -16.67
CA GLN A 3 27.64 -11.15 -15.26
C GLN A 3 26.20 -11.60 -15.01
N GLN A 4 26.03 -12.81 -14.49
CA GLN A 4 24.79 -13.25 -13.89
C GLN A 4 24.43 -12.22 -12.79
N GLN A 5 23.45 -11.38 -13.09
CA GLN A 5 22.84 -10.54 -12.07
C GLN A 5 22.18 -11.49 -11.07
N THR A 6 22.80 -11.65 -9.92
CA THR A 6 22.23 -12.39 -8.79
C THR A 6 20.96 -11.68 -8.36
N LYS A 7 19.80 -12.28 -8.66
CA LYS A 7 18.50 -11.83 -8.17
C LYS A 7 18.53 -11.83 -6.64
N THR A 8 18.29 -10.68 -6.02
CA THR A 8 18.02 -10.60 -4.57
C THR A 8 16.62 -11.15 -4.33
N ARG A 9 16.49 -12.43 -4.04
CA ARG A 9 15.21 -13.10 -3.81
C ARG A 9 14.73 -12.88 -2.39
N GLY A 10 13.42 -12.66 -2.22
CA GLY A 10 12.78 -12.58 -0.90
C GLY A 10 13.07 -11.29 -0.16
N VAL A 11 13.17 -10.17 -0.89
CA VAL A 11 13.31 -8.83 -0.33
C VAL A 11 12.12 -7.96 -0.76
N ALA A 12 11.45 -7.30 0.20
CA ALA A 12 10.30 -6.45 -0.08
C ALA A 12 10.28 -5.17 0.77
N ASP A 13 9.91 -4.07 0.15
CA ASP A 13 9.49 -2.84 0.79
C ASP A 13 7.98 -2.66 0.58
N ILE A 14 7.24 -2.42 1.66
CA ILE A 14 5.78 -2.40 1.66
C ILE A 14 5.30 -1.10 2.27
N VAL A 15 4.43 -0.39 1.58
CA VAL A 15 3.74 0.79 2.10
C VAL A 15 2.26 0.47 2.26
N PHE A 16 1.75 0.56 3.48
CA PHE A 16 0.31 0.59 3.74
C PHE A 16 -0.15 2.04 3.61
N LEU A 17 -0.75 2.36 2.48
CA LEU A 17 -1.32 3.67 2.19
C LEU A 17 -2.79 3.66 2.56
N ILE A 18 -3.11 4.33 3.63
CA ILE A 18 -4.41 4.24 4.30
C ILE A 18 -5.09 5.60 4.27
N ASP A 19 -6.28 5.62 3.74
CA ASP A 19 -7.20 6.71 3.94
C ASP A 19 -7.46 6.85 5.44
N VAL A 20 -7.28 8.06 5.98
CA VAL A 20 -7.49 8.35 7.40
C VAL A 20 -8.62 9.36 7.60
N SER A 21 -9.58 9.43 6.66
CA SER A 21 -10.86 10.07 6.88
C SER A 21 -11.64 9.41 8.02
N GLY A 22 -12.61 10.12 8.61
CA GLY A 22 -13.31 9.68 9.81
C GLY A 22 -14.00 8.32 9.69
N SER A 23 -14.47 7.95 8.49
CA SER A 23 -15.10 6.67 8.17
C SER A 23 -14.17 5.46 8.34
N MET A 24 -12.86 5.66 8.21
CA MET A 24 -11.85 4.61 8.18
C MET A 24 -11.47 4.03 9.54
N ALA A 25 -11.93 4.58 10.67
CA ALA A 25 -11.56 4.13 12.01
C ALA A 25 -11.69 2.61 12.21
N PRO A 26 -12.78 1.93 11.80
CA PRO A 26 -12.92 0.48 11.95
C PRO A 26 -11.88 -0.32 11.13
N ALA A 27 -11.53 0.16 9.93
CA ALA A 27 -10.54 -0.48 9.08
C ALA A 27 -9.13 -0.38 9.66
N ILE A 28 -8.76 0.80 10.17
CA ILE A 28 -7.48 1.05 10.84
C ILE A 28 -7.35 0.14 12.07
N ASP A 29 -8.38 0.04 12.90
CA ASP A 29 -8.39 -0.85 14.06
C ASP A 29 -8.28 -2.32 13.68
N ALA A 30 -8.95 -2.75 12.62
CA ALA A 30 -8.84 -4.11 12.11
C ALA A 30 -7.43 -4.42 11.57
N LEU A 31 -6.80 -3.49 10.83
CA LEU A 31 -5.43 -3.62 10.37
C LEU A 31 -4.46 -3.71 11.55
N LYS A 32 -4.55 -2.80 12.51
CA LYS A 32 -3.73 -2.80 13.73
C LYS A 32 -3.82 -4.11 14.48
N ALA A 33 -5.03 -4.65 14.64
CA ALA A 33 -5.26 -5.92 15.34
C ALA A 33 -4.69 -7.12 14.59
N ASN A 34 -4.64 -7.10 13.26
CA ASN A 34 -4.33 -8.27 12.42
C ASN A 34 -3.03 -8.16 11.64
N ILE A 35 -2.28 -7.06 11.72
CA ILE A 35 -1.03 -6.86 10.97
C ILE A 35 0.02 -7.95 11.26
N GLY A 36 -0.01 -8.51 12.48
CA GLY A 36 0.83 -9.63 12.84
C GLY A 36 0.59 -10.88 11.98
N THR A 37 -0.66 -11.13 11.56
CA THR A 37 -1.00 -12.24 10.65
C THR A 37 -0.36 -12.05 9.28
N PHE A 38 -0.36 -10.82 8.75
CA PHE A 38 0.32 -10.48 7.49
C PHE A 38 1.82 -10.74 7.59
N VAL A 39 2.48 -10.17 8.60
CA VAL A 39 3.93 -10.29 8.80
C VAL A 39 4.35 -11.74 9.04
N GLU A 40 3.59 -12.49 9.83
CA GLU A 40 3.86 -13.91 10.06
C GLU A 40 3.77 -14.71 8.75
N SER A 41 2.72 -14.49 7.96
CA SER A 41 2.53 -15.16 6.67
C SER A 41 3.61 -14.79 5.67
N LEU A 42 4.00 -13.52 5.62
CA LEU A 42 5.08 -13.02 4.77
C LEU A 42 6.42 -13.69 5.11
N SER A 43 6.72 -13.83 6.40
CA SER A 43 8.00 -14.38 6.89
C SER A 43 8.08 -15.89 6.78
N LYS A 44 6.97 -16.61 6.91
CA LYS A 44 6.92 -18.08 6.83
C LYS A 44 6.74 -18.61 5.41
N GLY A 45 6.22 -17.78 4.50
CA GLY A 45 5.73 -18.24 3.21
C GLY A 45 4.42 -19.03 3.33
N ASP A 46 4.02 -19.66 2.23
CA ASP A 46 2.80 -20.45 2.15
C ASP A 46 3.13 -21.94 1.89
N ALA A 47 2.30 -22.86 2.42
CA ALA A 47 2.37 -24.29 2.15
C ALA A 47 2.22 -24.66 0.66
N ASN A 48 1.78 -23.72 -0.19
CA ASN A 48 1.62 -23.87 -1.63
C ASN A 48 2.84 -23.41 -2.46
N ASN A 49 4.05 -23.49 -1.92
CA ASN A 49 5.32 -23.12 -2.58
C ASN A 49 5.61 -21.63 -2.71
N VAL A 50 5.00 -20.77 -1.87
CA VAL A 50 5.38 -19.35 -1.79
C VAL A 50 6.64 -19.23 -0.91
N SER A 51 7.73 -18.73 -1.49
CA SER A 51 8.97 -18.53 -0.73
C SER A 51 8.81 -17.45 0.33
N PRO A 52 9.34 -17.66 1.55
CA PRO A 52 9.28 -16.63 2.57
C PRO A 52 10.07 -15.38 2.16
N VAL A 53 9.52 -14.21 2.47
CA VAL A 53 10.24 -12.94 2.37
C VAL A 53 11.13 -12.83 3.61
N ARG A 54 12.43 -12.92 3.40
CA ARG A 54 13.43 -12.99 4.48
C ARG A 54 13.84 -11.61 4.97
N ASP A 55 13.76 -10.62 4.10
CA ASP A 55 14.13 -9.24 4.40
C ASP A 55 13.04 -8.30 3.91
N TRP A 56 12.19 -7.88 4.83
CA TRP A 56 11.10 -6.95 4.56
C TRP A 56 11.26 -5.67 5.38
N ARG A 57 10.76 -4.58 4.82
CA ARG A 57 10.47 -3.35 5.54
C ARG A 57 9.06 -2.93 5.21
N ALA A 58 8.37 -2.37 6.17
CA ALA A 58 7.06 -1.80 5.93
C ALA A 58 6.91 -0.45 6.62
N LYS A 59 5.97 0.36 6.14
CA LYS A 59 5.54 1.59 6.82
C LYS A 59 4.06 1.83 6.60
N ALA A 60 3.43 2.51 7.55
CA ALA A 60 2.08 3.02 7.40
C ALA A 60 2.14 4.50 6.98
N VAL A 61 1.39 4.83 5.93
CA VAL A 61 1.22 6.18 5.41
C VAL A 61 -0.26 6.51 5.45
N GLY A 62 -0.63 7.59 6.12
CA GLY A 62 -1.99 8.11 6.12
C GLY A 62 -2.17 9.21 5.10
N TYR A 63 -3.35 9.28 4.46
CA TYR A 63 -3.70 10.41 3.61
C TYR A 63 -5.17 10.83 3.81
N ARG A 64 -5.44 12.07 3.52
CA ARG A 64 -6.76 12.72 3.52
C ARG A 64 -6.86 13.65 2.33
N ASP A 65 -7.78 14.61 2.38
CA ASP A 65 -7.91 15.65 1.38
C ASP A 65 -6.78 16.69 1.48
N PHE A 66 -5.91 16.75 0.45
CA PHE A 66 -4.80 17.70 0.37
C PHE A 66 -5.25 19.15 0.18
N GLU A 67 -6.51 19.42 -0.16
CA GLU A 67 -7.04 20.77 -0.31
C GLU A 67 -7.76 21.26 0.94
N ALA A 68 -8.32 20.36 1.75
CA ALA A 68 -9.14 20.69 2.90
C ALA A 68 -8.42 20.51 4.25
N ASP A 69 -7.59 19.49 4.37
CA ASP A 69 -6.98 19.12 5.64
C ASP A 69 -5.64 19.84 5.91
N THR A 70 -5.37 20.15 7.17
CA THR A 70 -4.13 20.82 7.59
C THR A 70 -2.92 19.88 7.52
N GLU A 71 -3.10 18.61 7.85
CA GLU A 71 -2.10 17.55 7.79
C GLU A 71 -2.60 16.41 6.90
N PRO A 72 -2.63 16.61 5.56
CA PRO A 72 -3.24 15.66 4.65
C PRO A 72 -2.39 14.41 4.39
N PHE A 73 -1.14 14.38 4.86
CA PHE A 73 -0.21 13.30 4.56
C PHE A 73 0.70 12.98 5.76
N ILE A 74 0.52 11.79 6.33
CA ILE A 74 1.28 11.28 7.46
C ILE A 74 2.25 10.23 6.94
N ASP A 75 3.53 10.57 6.84
CA ASP A 75 4.56 9.67 6.29
C ASP A 75 5.49 9.14 7.38
N ASN A 76 5.30 7.90 7.78
CA ASN A 76 6.14 7.22 8.75
C ASN A 76 7.41 6.63 8.09
N PRO A 77 8.49 6.40 8.85
CA PRO A 77 9.69 5.73 8.34
C PRO A 77 9.46 4.23 8.10
N PHE A 78 10.18 3.61 7.17
CA PHE A 78 10.21 2.16 7.04
C PHE A 78 10.77 1.49 8.29
N VAL A 79 10.06 0.47 8.78
CA VAL A 79 10.45 -0.39 9.90
C VAL A 79 10.44 -1.85 9.47
N ASN A 80 11.20 -2.70 10.17
CA ASN A 80 11.29 -4.15 9.93
C ASN A 80 10.86 -4.97 11.16
N ASP A 81 10.06 -4.35 12.00
CA ASP A 81 9.51 -4.91 13.24
C ASP A 81 7.99 -4.75 13.27
N VAL A 82 7.28 -5.80 13.66
CA VAL A 82 5.80 -5.83 13.65
C VAL A 82 5.20 -4.90 14.68
N GLU A 83 5.84 -4.72 15.85
CA GLU A 83 5.32 -3.85 16.90
C GLU A 83 5.54 -2.38 16.54
N ALA A 84 6.68 -2.06 15.89
CA ALA A 84 6.92 -0.74 15.34
C ALA A 84 5.89 -0.39 14.25
N LEU A 85 5.57 -1.33 13.35
CA LEU A 85 4.52 -1.12 12.33
C LEU A 85 3.14 -0.97 12.96
N ARG A 86 2.83 -1.76 14.00
CA ARG A 86 1.58 -1.64 14.76
C ARG A 86 1.46 -0.28 15.45
N THR A 87 2.57 0.24 15.95
CA THR A 87 2.65 1.58 16.56
C THR A 87 2.37 2.67 15.54
N GLN A 88 2.91 2.56 14.32
CA GLN A 88 2.61 3.49 13.23
C GLN A 88 1.12 3.47 12.88
N LEU A 89 0.53 2.28 12.72
CA LEU A 89 -0.91 2.13 12.46
C LEU A 89 -1.77 2.72 13.60
N ALA A 90 -1.33 2.56 14.85
CA ALA A 90 -2.03 3.16 16.00
C ALA A 90 -1.91 4.69 16.05
N GLY A 91 -0.87 5.25 15.42
CA GLY A 91 -0.69 6.70 15.28
C GLY A 91 -1.52 7.32 14.16
N LEU A 92 -2.07 6.51 13.25
CA LEU A 92 -3.01 6.99 12.23
C LEU A 92 -4.38 7.20 12.88
N GLN A 93 -4.78 8.44 13.02
CA GLN A 93 -6.08 8.80 13.58
C GLN A 93 -7.06 9.10 12.46
N ALA A 94 -8.17 8.37 12.44
CA ALA A 94 -9.26 8.63 11.51
C ALA A 94 -10.02 9.88 11.98
N GLU A 95 -9.84 10.97 11.24
CA GLU A 95 -10.51 12.26 11.50
C GLU A 95 -10.57 13.10 10.22
N GLY A 96 -11.43 14.09 10.15
CA GLY A 96 -11.62 14.87 8.93
C GLY A 96 -12.32 14.11 7.83
N GLY A 97 -12.14 14.52 6.58
CA GLY A 97 -12.76 13.87 5.43
C GLY A 97 -14.28 14.11 5.38
N ASP A 98 -14.72 15.33 5.63
CA ASP A 98 -16.13 15.68 5.62
C ASP A 98 -16.72 15.65 4.19
N ASP A 99 -15.88 15.68 3.18
CA ASP A 99 -16.25 15.73 1.76
C ASP A 99 -15.54 14.65 0.95
N GLU A 100 -16.28 13.71 0.34
CA GLU A 100 -15.79 12.92 -0.79
C GLU A 100 -15.74 13.79 -2.07
N PRO A 101 -14.76 13.56 -2.95
CA PRO A 101 -13.73 12.52 -3.02
C PRO A 101 -12.43 12.86 -2.27
N GLU A 102 -11.69 11.82 -1.86
CA GLU A 102 -10.39 11.93 -1.19
C GLU A 102 -9.20 12.08 -2.16
N SER A 103 -8.03 12.46 -1.66
CA SER A 103 -6.85 12.77 -2.49
C SER A 103 -5.91 11.57 -2.70
N LEU A 104 -6.46 10.40 -3.07
CA LEU A 104 -5.66 9.18 -3.30
C LEU A 104 -4.57 9.37 -4.37
N LEU A 105 -4.87 10.08 -5.47
CA LEU A 105 -3.89 10.27 -6.56
C LEU A 105 -2.68 11.06 -6.07
N ASP A 106 -2.89 12.12 -5.28
CA ASP A 106 -1.82 12.90 -4.65
C ASP A 106 -0.94 12.01 -3.76
N ALA A 107 -1.56 11.21 -2.92
CA ALA A 107 -0.87 10.31 -2.00
C ALA A 107 -0.08 9.23 -2.73
N LEU A 108 -0.67 8.57 -3.74
CA LEU A 108 0.01 7.59 -4.59
C LEU A 108 1.19 8.21 -5.34
N PHE A 109 1.02 9.41 -5.89
CA PHE A 109 2.10 10.11 -6.59
C PHE A 109 3.27 10.41 -5.66
N LYS A 110 3.01 10.90 -4.43
CA LYS A 110 4.04 11.15 -3.41
C LYS A 110 4.76 9.87 -3.02
N VAL A 111 4.02 8.80 -2.74
CA VAL A 111 4.60 7.50 -2.37
C VAL A 111 5.42 6.92 -3.53
N ALA A 112 4.92 7.00 -4.77
CA ALA A 112 5.63 6.49 -5.93
C ALA A 112 6.95 7.24 -6.18
N ASN A 113 6.97 8.55 -5.97
CA ASN A 113 8.14 9.40 -6.18
C ASN A 113 9.01 9.61 -4.93
N MET A 114 8.72 8.90 -3.83
CA MET A 114 9.64 8.77 -2.70
C MET A 114 11.05 8.42 -3.22
N GLY A 115 12.08 9.09 -2.77
CA GLY A 115 13.46 8.77 -3.16
C GLY A 115 13.82 7.30 -2.96
N GLN A 116 14.87 6.85 -3.59
CA GLN A 116 15.40 5.49 -3.41
C GLN A 116 16.85 5.52 -2.94
N THR A 117 17.27 4.47 -2.23
CA THR A 117 18.68 4.25 -1.87
C THR A 117 19.50 3.89 -3.10
N ASP A 118 20.81 4.00 -3.01
CA ASP A 118 21.72 3.50 -4.05
C ASP A 118 21.61 1.98 -4.19
N LYS A 119 21.90 1.47 -5.38
CA LYS A 119 21.93 0.02 -5.63
C LYS A 119 22.93 -0.67 -4.73
N GLY A 120 22.47 -1.69 -4.01
CA GLY A 120 23.32 -2.46 -3.09
C GLY A 120 23.74 -1.70 -1.83
N ALA A 121 23.02 -0.64 -1.44
CA ALA A 121 23.32 0.13 -0.24
C ALA A 121 23.35 -0.75 1.01
N GLN A 122 24.42 -0.65 1.79
CA GLN A 122 24.58 -1.38 3.05
C GLN A 122 23.80 -0.72 4.21
N SER A 123 23.61 0.60 4.14
CA SER A 123 22.78 1.38 5.07
C SER A 123 21.55 1.90 4.34
N LEU A 124 20.39 1.60 4.87
CA LEU A 124 19.12 1.95 4.26
C LEU A 124 18.55 3.20 4.94
N ASP A 125 18.24 4.20 4.14
CA ASP A 125 17.49 5.36 4.59
C ASP A 125 16.02 4.94 4.84
N PRO A 126 15.49 5.10 6.06
CA PRO A 126 14.13 4.70 6.39
C PRO A 126 13.05 5.57 5.73
N ALA A 127 13.42 6.72 5.14
CA ALA A 127 12.50 7.57 4.39
C ALA A 127 12.41 7.20 2.90
N LYS A 128 13.27 6.30 2.40
CA LYS A 128 13.40 5.98 0.98
C LYS A 128 13.11 4.52 0.69
N TRP A 129 12.60 4.25 -0.52
CA TRP A 129 12.58 2.90 -1.08
C TRP A 129 14.00 2.32 -1.16
N ARG A 130 14.16 1.00 -1.01
CA ARG A 130 15.34 0.32 -1.54
C ARG A 130 15.42 0.55 -3.05
N TYR A 131 16.62 0.45 -3.61
CA TYR A 131 16.77 0.53 -5.06
C TYR A 131 15.87 -0.49 -5.76
N ARG A 132 15.27 -0.08 -6.88
CA ARG A 132 14.18 -0.83 -7.57
C ARG A 132 14.52 -2.25 -8.04
N SER A 133 15.81 -2.64 -8.08
CA SER A 133 16.21 -4.02 -8.37
C SER A 133 16.59 -4.81 -7.11
N ASP A 134 16.64 -4.16 -5.95
CA ASP A 134 17.08 -4.78 -4.70
C ASP A 134 15.91 -5.28 -3.85
N ALA A 135 14.72 -4.77 -4.10
CA ALA A 135 13.48 -5.18 -3.43
C ALA A 135 12.26 -5.10 -4.35
N ALA A 136 11.27 -5.95 -4.11
CA ALA A 136 9.92 -5.70 -4.58
C ALA A 136 9.36 -4.49 -3.83
N ARG A 137 8.68 -3.58 -4.53
CA ARG A 137 8.02 -2.42 -3.95
C ARG A 137 6.53 -2.60 -4.09
N VAL A 138 5.84 -2.63 -2.97
CA VAL A 138 4.39 -2.85 -2.94
C VAL A 138 3.72 -1.72 -2.17
N VAL A 139 2.65 -1.17 -2.74
CA VAL A 139 1.77 -0.23 -2.06
C VAL A 139 0.42 -0.90 -1.89
N VAL A 140 0.00 -1.03 -0.64
CA VAL A 140 -1.30 -1.60 -0.26
C VAL A 140 -2.20 -0.45 0.14
N VAL A 141 -3.26 -0.24 -0.62
CA VAL A 141 -4.22 0.85 -0.40
C VAL A 141 -5.44 0.33 0.33
N PHE A 142 -5.89 1.06 1.36
CA PHE A 142 -7.18 0.85 2.02
C PHE A 142 -7.96 2.16 2.03
N THR A 143 -9.17 2.14 1.45
CA THR A 143 -10.07 3.30 1.41
C THR A 143 -11.52 2.85 1.22
N ASP A 144 -12.46 3.65 1.68
CA ASP A 144 -13.90 3.51 1.43
C ASP A 144 -14.47 4.64 0.55
N ALA A 145 -13.59 5.50 0.02
CA ALA A 145 -13.97 6.69 -0.73
C ALA A 145 -13.64 6.59 -2.24
N SER A 146 -14.31 7.42 -3.03
CA SER A 146 -13.86 7.79 -4.38
C SER A 146 -12.64 8.71 -4.29
N PHE A 147 -11.94 8.96 -5.39
CA PHE A 147 -10.80 9.86 -5.40
C PHE A 147 -10.97 11.02 -6.38
N LYS A 148 -10.31 12.15 -6.07
CA LYS A 148 -10.28 13.34 -6.94
C LYS A 148 -9.63 13.00 -8.27
N PRO A 149 -10.24 13.42 -9.41
CA PRO A 149 -9.70 13.09 -10.74
C PRO A 149 -8.40 13.82 -11.09
N ALA A 150 -8.07 14.90 -10.37
CA ALA A 150 -6.88 15.70 -10.58
C ALA A 150 -6.15 15.97 -9.26
N MET A 151 -4.83 15.87 -9.31
CA MET A 151 -3.96 16.14 -8.17
C MET A 151 -3.88 17.62 -7.85
N SER A 152 -3.78 17.95 -6.57
CA SER A 152 -3.66 19.31 -6.02
C SER A 152 -2.25 19.68 -5.57
N ILE A 153 -1.38 18.69 -5.29
CA ILE A 153 -0.01 18.93 -4.85
C ILE A 153 0.80 19.75 -5.85
N PRO A 154 1.68 20.67 -5.40
CA PRO A 154 2.40 21.60 -6.29
C PRO A 154 3.21 20.92 -7.40
N GLU A 155 3.85 19.79 -7.08
CA GLU A 155 4.72 19.04 -7.97
C GLU A 155 3.98 18.27 -9.08
N ALA A 156 2.66 18.11 -8.96
CA ALA A 156 1.83 17.37 -9.92
C ALA A 156 0.46 17.99 -10.16
N ARG A 157 0.31 19.29 -9.87
CA ARG A 157 -0.98 19.98 -9.95
C ARG A 157 -1.67 19.83 -11.31
N GLY A 158 -2.92 19.37 -11.26
CA GLY A 158 -3.74 19.14 -12.46
C GLY A 158 -3.46 17.83 -13.18
N GLY A 159 -2.45 17.06 -12.75
CA GLY A 159 -2.20 15.71 -13.23
C GLY A 159 -3.27 14.75 -12.74
N GLY A 160 -3.55 13.71 -13.51
CA GLY A 160 -4.59 12.73 -13.23
C GLY A 160 -4.05 11.31 -13.07
N ILE A 161 -4.94 10.35 -13.22
CA ILE A 161 -4.67 8.91 -13.04
C ILE A 161 -3.51 8.42 -13.93
N GLN A 162 -3.37 8.95 -15.14
CA GLN A 162 -2.28 8.58 -16.05
C GLN A 162 -0.90 9.01 -15.53
N ASP A 163 -0.80 10.15 -14.85
CA ASP A 163 0.45 10.63 -14.27
C ASP A 163 0.86 9.75 -13.09
N VAL A 164 -0.12 9.34 -12.26
CA VAL A 164 0.08 8.37 -11.18
C VAL A 164 0.49 7.01 -11.73
N THR A 165 -0.20 6.51 -12.78
CA THR A 165 0.14 5.27 -13.46
C THR A 165 1.59 5.29 -13.96
N ASN A 166 2.01 6.37 -14.62
CA ASN A 166 3.38 6.54 -15.07
C ASN A 166 4.38 6.55 -13.92
N ALA A 167 4.07 7.23 -12.81
CA ALA A 167 4.93 7.27 -11.63
C ALA A 167 5.09 5.86 -11.00
N VAL A 168 4.00 5.11 -10.87
CA VAL A 168 3.98 3.74 -10.33
C VAL A 168 4.82 2.79 -11.22
N ILE A 169 4.60 2.82 -12.54
CA ILE A 169 5.33 1.99 -13.51
C ILE A 169 6.83 2.34 -13.51
N ASN A 170 7.18 3.62 -13.59
CA ASN A 170 8.58 4.08 -13.64
C ASN A 170 9.36 3.68 -12.37
N ASN A 171 8.69 3.63 -11.24
CA ASN A 171 9.28 3.23 -9.96
C ASN A 171 9.12 1.73 -9.66
N ARG A 172 8.53 0.95 -10.59
CA ARG A 172 8.31 -0.50 -10.46
C ARG A 172 7.55 -0.88 -9.20
N ILE A 173 6.50 -0.13 -8.91
CA ILE A 173 5.63 -0.37 -7.76
C ILE A 173 4.47 -1.26 -8.21
N ILE A 174 4.07 -2.16 -7.35
CA ILE A 174 2.90 -3.02 -7.49
C ILE A 174 1.83 -2.49 -6.55
N LEU A 175 0.61 -2.33 -7.04
CA LEU A 175 -0.52 -1.89 -6.22
C LEU A 175 -1.37 -3.10 -5.80
N SER A 176 -1.77 -3.10 -4.54
CA SER A 176 -2.83 -3.98 -4.01
C SER A 176 -3.92 -3.07 -3.44
N LEU A 177 -5.03 -2.96 -4.15
CA LEU A 177 -6.09 -2.01 -3.84
C LEU A 177 -7.23 -2.72 -3.10
N PHE A 178 -7.55 -2.28 -1.90
CA PHE A 178 -8.74 -2.62 -1.12
C PHE A 178 -9.62 -1.37 -1.07
N ALA A 179 -10.51 -1.27 -2.04
CA ALA A 179 -11.23 -0.04 -2.35
C ALA A 179 -12.67 -0.35 -2.82
N PRO A 180 -13.59 0.62 -2.77
CA PRO A 180 -14.96 0.42 -3.24
C PRO A 180 -15.01 0.16 -4.75
N ASP A 181 -16.14 -0.42 -5.21
CA ASP A 181 -16.45 -0.59 -6.63
C ASP A 181 -16.87 0.75 -7.24
N MET A 182 -15.88 1.58 -7.52
CA MET A 182 -16.05 2.95 -8.04
C MET A 182 -15.12 3.21 -9.23
N PRO A 183 -15.46 4.18 -10.12
CA PRO A 183 -14.65 4.51 -11.30
C PRO A 183 -13.20 4.86 -10.96
N GLY A 184 -12.26 4.41 -11.82
CA GLY A 184 -10.85 4.71 -11.74
C GLY A 184 -10.01 3.66 -11.02
N TYR A 185 -10.60 2.88 -10.09
CA TYR A 185 -9.88 1.78 -9.44
C TYR A 185 -9.55 0.65 -10.42
N ASP A 186 -10.44 0.40 -11.38
CA ASP A 186 -10.21 -0.52 -12.48
C ASP A 186 -9.01 -0.11 -13.33
N GLU A 187 -8.84 1.19 -13.63
CA GLU A 187 -7.68 1.70 -14.37
C GLU A 187 -6.37 1.50 -13.59
N LEU A 188 -6.35 1.81 -12.29
CA LEU A 188 -5.20 1.57 -11.43
C LEU A 188 -4.84 0.09 -11.32
N SER A 189 -5.81 -0.79 -11.33
CA SER A 189 -5.60 -2.24 -11.27
C SER A 189 -4.99 -2.84 -12.54
N GLN A 190 -5.05 -2.15 -13.67
CA GLN A 190 -4.43 -2.57 -14.94
C GLN A 190 -2.90 -2.37 -14.98
N ILE A 191 -2.31 -1.68 -14.00
CA ILE A 191 -0.87 -1.59 -13.86
C ILE A 191 -0.31 -3.00 -13.61
N ASP A 192 0.77 -3.36 -14.32
CA ASP A 192 1.35 -4.71 -14.28
C ASP A 192 1.52 -5.26 -12.86
N LYS A 193 1.00 -6.44 -12.62
CA LYS A 193 0.98 -7.15 -11.32
C LYS A 193 0.18 -6.46 -10.21
N SER A 194 -0.59 -5.42 -10.53
CA SER A 194 -1.48 -4.80 -9.56
C SER A 194 -2.79 -5.57 -9.45
N GLU A 195 -3.38 -5.56 -8.28
CA GLU A 195 -4.60 -6.29 -7.93
C GLU A 195 -5.60 -5.33 -7.28
N TRP A 196 -6.88 -5.54 -7.53
CA TRP A 196 -7.96 -4.80 -6.88
C TRP A 196 -9.00 -5.76 -6.31
N GLU A 197 -9.18 -5.71 -5.01
CA GLU A 197 -10.30 -6.32 -4.30
C GLU A 197 -11.39 -5.26 -4.18
N ALA A 198 -12.41 -5.36 -5.02
CA ALA A 198 -13.56 -4.45 -4.99
C ALA A 198 -14.43 -4.75 -3.77
N ILE A 199 -14.36 -3.89 -2.76
CA ILE A 199 -15.13 -4.03 -1.53
C ILE A 199 -16.54 -3.48 -1.76
N SER A 200 -17.45 -4.38 -2.13
CA SER A 200 -18.84 -4.06 -2.44
C SER A 200 -19.77 -5.16 -1.93
N TYR A 201 -20.85 -4.77 -1.28
CA TYR A 201 -21.88 -5.68 -0.80
C TYR A 201 -23.28 -5.13 -1.15
N PRO A 202 -24.19 -5.97 -1.61
CA PRO A 202 -25.54 -5.52 -1.98
C PRO A 202 -26.24 -4.75 -0.85
N GLY A 203 -26.68 -3.53 -1.16
CA GLY A 203 -27.44 -2.69 -0.23
C GLY A 203 -26.62 -1.98 0.85
N LEU A 204 -25.29 -2.07 0.80
CA LEU A 204 -24.41 -1.31 1.69
C LEU A 204 -23.73 -0.18 0.90
N ASP A 205 -23.54 0.96 1.57
CA ASP A 205 -22.65 2.00 1.07
C ASP A 205 -21.18 1.60 1.24
N PRO A 206 -20.20 2.32 0.65
CA PRO A 206 -18.79 1.97 0.71
C PRO A 206 -18.23 1.84 2.13
N GLN A 207 -18.58 2.76 3.04
CA GLN A 207 -18.17 2.70 4.45
C GLN A 207 -18.69 1.45 5.14
N GLN A 208 -19.99 1.17 5.00
CA GLN A 208 -20.61 -0.04 5.56
C GLN A 208 -20.02 -1.32 4.96
N ALA A 209 -19.70 -1.30 3.67
CA ALA A 209 -19.05 -2.41 2.99
C ALA A 209 -17.66 -2.69 3.56
N LEU A 210 -16.84 -1.65 3.76
CA LEU A 210 -15.50 -1.79 4.36
C LEU A 210 -15.58 -2.25 5.83
N VAL A 211 -16.51 -1.72 6.63
CA VAL A 211 -16.74 -2.18 7.99
C VAL A 211 -17.12 -3.66 8.01
N LYS A 212 -18.01 -4.09 7.13
CA LYS A 212 -18.39 -5.50 7.00
C LYS A 212 -17.20 -6.38 6.61
N PHE A 213 -16.41 -5.95 5.62
CA PHE A 213 -15.21 -6.64 5.16
C PHE A 213 -14.18 -6.84 6.29
N THR A 214 -13.90 -5.77 7.03
CA THR A 214 -12.88 -5.79 8.09
C THR A 214 -13.35 -6.44 9.40
N SER A 215 -14.67 -6.45 9.68
CA SER A 215 -15.25 -7.08 10.87
C SER A 215 -15.33 -8.60 10.79
N ASP A 216 -15.37 -9.18 9.59
CA ASP A 216 -15.23 -10.64 9.42
C ASP A 216 -13.77 -11.05 9.65
N GLN A 217 -13.44 -11.31 10.90
CA GLN A 217 -12.09 -11.64 11.34
C GLN A 217 -11.46 -12.81 10.58
N THR A 218 -12.26 -13.78 10.16
CA THR A 218 -11.76 -14.96 9.45
C THR A 218 -11.41 -14.60 8.01
N ASN A 219 -12.31 -13.93 7.31
CA ASN A 219 -12.10 -13.50 5.93
C ASN A 219 -11.00 -12.45 5.85
N PHE A 220 -10.99 -11.47 6.75
CA PHE A 220 -9.96 -10.43 6.76
C PHE A 220 -8.56 -11.00 7.00
N LYS A 221 -8.38 -11.95 7.93
CA LYS A 221 -7.11 -12.65 8.12
C LYS A 221 -6.70 -13.47 6.89
N ASN A 222 -7.66 -14.10 6.21
CA ASN A 222 -7.37 -14.82 4.97
C ASN A 222 -6.92 -13.87 3.87
N THR A 223 -7.56 -12.72 3.72
CA THR A 223 -7.14 -11.65 2.80
C THR A 223 -5.71 -11.19 3.09
N LEU A 224 -5.35 -10.94 4.35
CA LEU A 224 -3.99 -10.57 4.73
C LEU A 224 -2.96 -11.66 4.42
N ARG A 225 -3.33 -12.95 4.54
CA ARG A 225 -2.47 -14.08 4.12
C ARG A 225 -2.30 -14.12 2.62
N GLN A 226 -3.36 -13.91 1.85
CA GLN A 226 -3.30 -13.85 0.38
C GLN A 226 -2.44 -12.68 -0.09
N LEU A 227 -2.59 -11.51 0.53
CA LEU A 227 -1.72 -10.36 0.28
C LEU A 227 -0.26 -10.68 0.58
N ALA A 228 0.05 -11.33 1.70
CA ALA A 228 1.41 -11.76 2.02
C ALA A 228 1.96 -12.73 0.95
N ALA A 229 1.13 -13.65 0.44
CA ALA A 229 1.52 -14.56 -0.63
C ALA A 229 1.79 -13.82 -1.95
N SER A 230 0.96 -12.83 -2.31
CA SER A 230 1.17 -11.98 -3.49
C SER A 230 2.47 -11.17 -3.39
N VAL A 231 2.74 -10.55 -2.24
CA VAL A 231 4.01 -9.85 -1.97
C VAL A 231 5.21 -10.80 -2.08
N SER A 232 5.11 -12.00 -1.50
CA SER A 232 6.18 -13.03 -1.59
C SER A 232 6.47 -13.42 -3.03
N LYS A 233 5.43 -13.68 -3.82
CA LYS A 233 5.56 -13.99 -5.24
C LYS A 233 6.21 -12.85 -6.03
N SER A 234 5.85 -11.61 -5.72
CA SER A 234 6.45 -10.42 -6.33
C SER A 234 7.92 -10.28 -5.96
N ALA A 235 8.30 -10.61 -4.73
CA ALA A 235 9.69 -10.61 -4.28
C ALA A 235 10.56 -11.70 -4.94
N GLU A 236 9.96 -12.81 -5.41
CA GLU A 236 10.68 -13.84 -6.19
C GLU A 236 10.99 -13.39 -7.62
N THR A 237 10.13 -12.58 -8.20
CA THR A 237 10.19 -12.16 -9.60
C THR A 237 10.70 -10.73 -9.76
N ILE A 238 11.71 -10.30 -9.01
CA ILE A 238 12.31 -8.98 -9.23
C ILE A 238 12.66 -8.87 -10.72
N ALA A 239 11.91 -8.01 -11.42
CA ALA A 239 11.98 -7.89 -12.85
C ALA A 239 13.36 -7.40 -13.29
N LEU A 240 13.84 -8.01 -14.34
CA LEU A 240 15.05 -7.66 -15.08
C LEU A 240 14.93 -6.26 -15.69
#